data_0b62d40bd110281e3ec4a9c52b93ab3f
#
_entry.id   0b62d40bd110281e3ec4a9c52b93ab3f
#
_cell.length_a   1.000
_cell.length_b   1.000
_cell.length_c   1.000
_cell.angle_alpha   90.00
_cell.angle_beta   90.00
_cell.angle_gamma   90.00
#
_symmetry.space_group_name_H-M   'P 1'
#
loop_
_entity.id
_entity.type
_entity.pdbx_description
1 polymer ?
#
loop_
_entity_poly.entity_id
_entity_poly.type
_entity_poly.pdbx_seq_one_letter_code
_entity_poly.pdbx_strand_id
1 'polypeptide(L)'
;MPTHLFLINNKKYIQMACDLTLGRLEPCKDSVGGITAIYFVNFGDLSVSYNATETDAIDSIGTSVGAYKYEVKGASSFTQNIQSDRATGTTAFEQVLELTLKKLTKEDHKELKLLSFGRPHVLVEDNNGNIFLAGLEHGMDVTGGTIVTGAAMNELSGYTLTLTGMEKVPANFLTTDVASAGGSITVGA
;
A
#
# COMPACT_ATOMS: atom_id res chain seq x y z
N MET A 1 1.22 -15.08 -33.71
CA MET A 1 2.34 -16.05 -33.59
C MET A 1 2.15 -16.83 -32.31
N PRO A 2 2.28 -18.16 -32.30
CA PRO A 2 1.93 -18.95 -31.12
C PRO A 2 2.99 -18.81 -30.03
N THR A 3 2.53 -18.54 -28.83
CA THR A 3 3.33 -18.54 -27.60
C THR A 3 3.84 -19.95 -27.32
N HIS A 4 5.15 -20.16 -27.41
CA HIS A 4 5.78 -21.40 -27.00
C HIS A 4 5.74 -21.56 -25.49
N LEU A 5 4.92 -22.50 -25.05
CA LEU A 5 4.83 -22.93 -23.65
C LEU A 5 5.97 -23.93 -23.38
N PHE A 6 6.99 -23.52 -22.64
CA PHE A 6 8.01 -24.42 -22.11
C PHE A 6 7.60 -24.90 -20.72
N LEU A 7 7.25 -26.18 -20.62
CA LEU A 7 7.04 -26.87 -19.34
C LEU A 7 8.39 -27.41 -18.84
N ILE A 8 8.97 -26.79 -17.85
CA ILE A 8 10.06 -27.37 -17.06
C ILE A 8 9.60 -27.41 -15.58
N ASN A 9 9.46 -28.62 -15.05
CA ASN A 9 9.19 -28.92 -13.64
C ASN A 9 7.96 -28.23 -13.01
N ASN A 10 6.75 -28.51 -13.51
CA ASN A 10 5.45 -28.19 -12.86
C ASN A 10 5.28 -26.83 -12.17
N LYS A 11 6.18 -25.87 -12.36
CA LYS A 11 5.99 -24.46 -12.03
C LYS A 11 5.69 -23.68 -13.29
N LYS A 12 4.48 -23.21 -13.42
CA LYS A 12 4.02 -22.33 -14.48
C LYS A 12 4.71 -20.97 -14.28
N TYR A 13 5.85 -20.77 -14.91
CA TYR A 13 6.46 -19.43 -14.98
C TYR A 13 5.64 -18.63 -15.99
N ILE A 14 4.91 -17.65 -15.53
CA ILE A 14 4.34 -16.63 -16.39
C ILE A 14 5.51 -15.75 -16.80
N GLN A 15 6.01 -15.91 -18.02
CA GLN A 15 6.95 -14.96 -18.60
C GLN A 15 6.15 -13.68 -18.84
N MET A 16 6.45 -12.64 -18.06
CA MET A 16 5.87 -11.33 -18.30
C MET A 16 6.35 -10.84 -19.68
N ALA A 17 5.39 -10.49 -20.53
CA ALA A 17 5.72 -9.77 -21.76
C ALA A 17 6.31 -8.43 -21.39
N CYS A 18 7.50 -8.09 -21.94
CA CYS A 18 8.15 -6.81 -21.70
C CYS A 18 7.68 -5.72 -22.68
N ASP A 19 6.64 -6.01 -23.46
CA ASP A 19 6.13 -5.11 -24.49
C ASP A 19 5.00 -4.23 -23.97
N LEU A 20 5.08 -2.92 -24.25
CA LEU A 20 4.00 -1.98 -23.94
C LEU A 20 2.80 -2.26 -24.84
N THR A 21 1.60 -2.22 -24.27
CA THR A 21 0.33 -2.51 -24.96
C THR A 21 -0.54 -1.28 -25.18
N LEU A 22 -0.34 -0.21 -24.40
CA LEU A 22 -1.16 1.01 -24.44
C LEU A 22 -0.29 2.26 -24.37
N GLY A 23 -0.77 3.32 -25.02
CA GLY A 23 -0.26 4.69 -24.86
C GLY A 23 -1.06 5.44 -23.82
N ARG A 24 -0.60 6.64 -23.45
CA ARG A 24 -1.28 7.55 -22.53
C ARG A 24 -1.54 8.90 -23.20
N LEU A 25 -2.77 9.40 -23.08
CA LEU A 25 -3.12 10.79 -23.43
C LEU A 25 -2.92 11.68 -22.19
N GLU A 26 -2.63 12.96 -22.43
CA GLU A 26 -2.57 13.93 -21.34
C GLU A 26 -3.97 14.14 -20.76
N PRO A 27 -4.19 13.86 -19.45
CA PRO A 27 -5.49 14.03 -18.82
C PRO A 27 -5.79 15.50 -18.54
N CYS A 28 -7.05 15.80 -18.25
CA CYS A 28 -7.46 17.09 -17.70
C CYS A 28 -6.85 17.32 -16.31
N LYS A 29 -6.82 18.58 -15.87
CA LYS A 29 -6.31 18.97 -14.54
C LYS A 29 -7.41 18.86 -13.48
N ASP A 30 -7.92 17.66 -13.25
CA ASP A 30 -9.05 17.35 -12.37
C ASP A 30 -8.68 16.45 -11.18
N SER A 31 -7.39 16.11 -11.03
CA SER A 31 -6.90 15.30 -9.91
C SER A 31 -6.23 16.16 -8.83
N VAL A 32 -6.29 15.69 -7.58
CA VAL A 32 -5.68 16.31 -6.42
C VAL A 32 -4.73 15.33 -5.73
N GLY A 33 -3.67 15.83 -5.13
CA GLY A 33 -2.73 15.01 -4.35
C GLY A 33 -3.19 14.83 -2.90
N GLY A 34 -2.57 13.86 -2.22
CA GLY A 34 -2.74 13.58 -0.79
C GLY A 34 -3.47 12.28 -0.51
N ILE A 35 -3.45 11.91 0.77
CA ILE A 35 -4.04 10.68 1.31
C ILE A 35 -5.24 11.04 2.18
N THR A 36 -6.35 10.32 2.03
CA THR A 36 -7.57 10.46 2.83
C THR A 36 -7.57 9.50 4.02
N ALA A 37 -7.21 8.25 3.77
CA ALA A 37 -7.21 7.20 4.78
C ALA A 37 -6.16 6.12 4.49
N ILE A 38 -5.76 5.44 5.55
CA ILE A 38 -4.86 4.30 5.51
C ILE A 38 -5.53 3.17 6.28
N TYR A 39 -5.41 1.94 5.76
CA TYR A 39 -5.91 0.77 6.43
C TYR A 39 -4.75 -0.21 6.63
N PHE A 40 -4.51 -0.57 7.87
CA PHE A 40 -3.54 -1.62 8.21
C PHE A 40 -4.23 -2.97 8.28
N VAL A 41 -3.64 -3.96 7.66
CA VAL A 41 -4.07 -5.35 7.69
C VAL A 41 -2.93 -6.21 8.21
N ASN A 42 -3.21 -7.12 9.12
CA ASN A 42 -2.18 -7.99 9.67
C ASN A 42 -1.53 -8.84 8.56
N PHE A 43 -0.23 -9.06 8.70
CA PHE A 43 0.51 -9.84 7.73
C PHE A 43 0.00 -11.28 7.65
N GLY A 44 -0.31 -11.71 6.42
CA GLY A 44 -0.79 -13.07 6.14
C GLY A 44 -2.31 -13.24 6.18
N ASP A 45 -3.08 -12.21 6.55
CA ASP A 45 -4.55 -12.27 6.56
C ASP A 45 -5.16 -12.03 5.17
N LEU A 46 -4.36 -11.58 4.19
CA LEU A 46 -4.84 -11.32 2.83
C LEU A 46 -4.99 -12.60 2.01
N SER A 47 -6.08 -12.66 1.26
CA SER A 47 -6.32 -13.67 0.22
C SER A 47 -6.75 -12.96 -1.06
N VAL A 48 -5.75 -12.45 -1.80
CA VAL A 48 -5.97 -11.57 -2.94
C VAL A 48 -6.48 -12.32 -4.16
N SER A 49 -7.53 -11.78 -4.79
CA SER A 49 -7.97 -12.18 -6.13
C SER A 49 -7.89 -11.00 -7.09
N TYR A 50 -7.35 -11.27 -8.27
CA TYR A 50 -7.16 -10.26 -9.30
C TYR A 50 -8.35 -10.21 -10.26
N ASN A 51 -8.56 -9.04 -10.85
CA ASN A 51 -9.57 -8.85 -11.87
C ASN A 51 -9.24 -9.69 -13.12
N ALA A 52 -10.27 -10.29 -13.72
CA ALA A 52 -10.10 -11.15 -14.88
C ALA A 52 -9.67 -10.41 -16.17
N THR A 53 -9.98 -9.12 -16.26
CA THR A 53 -9.69 -8.27 -17.41
C THR A 53 -8.46 -7.39 -17.17
N GLU A 54 -8.38 -6.79 -16.00
CA GLU A 54 -7.25 -5.95 -15.55
C GLU A 54 -6.41 -6.74 -14.55
N THR A 55 -5.48 -7.52 -15.04
CA THR A 55 -4.72 -8.50 -14.25
C THR A 55 -3.85 -7.90 -13.14
N ASP A 56 -3.64 -6.59 -13.16
CA ASP A 56 -2.90 -5.84 -12.12
C ASP A 56 -3.82 -5.13 -11.12
N ALA A 57 -5.14 -5.24 -11.30
CA ALA A 57 -6.12 -4.71 -10.36
C ALA A 57 -6.66 -5.81 -9.44
N ILE A 58 -6.92 -5.47 -8.19
CA ILE A 58 -7.39 -6.39 -7.14
C ILE A 58 -8.89 -6.23 -6.97
N ASP A 59 -9.64 -7.31 -7.15
CA ASP A 59 -11.09 -7.35 -6.93
C ASP A 59 -11.45 -7.68 -5.47
N SER A 60 -10.66 -8.51 -4.82
CA SER A 60 -10.92 -8.90 -3.43
C SER A 60 -9.62 -9.10 -2.66
N ILE A 61 -9.63 -8.71 -1.40
CA ILE A 61 -8.54 -8.94 -0.43
C ILE A 61 -8.81 -10.14 0.49
N GLY A 62 -9.98 -10.78 0.34
CA GLY A 62 -10.40 -11.93 1.12
C GLY A 62 -11.82 -11.78 1.65
N THR A 63 -12.19 -12.57 2.65
CA THR A 63 -13.52 -12.51 3.28
C THR A 63 -13.36 -12.09 4.74
N SER A 64 -14.00 -10.99 5.12
CA SER A 64 -13.96 -10.43 6.49
C SER A 64 -12.56 -10.19 7.02
N VAL A 65 -11.66 -9.69 6.17
CA VAL A 65 -10.29 -9.34 6.53
C VAL A 65 -10.28 -8.13 7.44
N GLY A 66 -9.68 -8.23 8.61
CA GLY A 66 -9.59 -7.13 9.58
C GLY A 66 -8.75 -5.96 9.02
N ALA A 67 -9.42 -4.85 8.70
CA ALA A 67 -8.80 -3.64 8.19
C ALA A 67 -8.95 -2.50 9.21
N TYR A 68 -7.83 -2.06 9.79
CA TYR A 68 -7.79 -1.02 10.81
C TYR A 68 -7.60 0.35 10.14
N LYS A 69 -8.67 1.16 10.14
CA LYS A 69 -8.70 2.45 9.45
C LYS A 69 -8.09 3.55 10.29
N TYR A 70 -7.17 4.29 9.69
CA TYR A 70 -6.61 5.54 10.21
C TYR A 70 -6.93 6.67 9.24
N GLU A 71 -7.72 7.64 9.69
CA GLU A 71 -7.99 8.86 8.93
C GLU A 71 -6.81 9.81 9.00
N VAL A 72 -6.38 10.30 7.86
CA VAL A 72 -5.21 11.16 7.73
C VAL A 72 -5.61 12.51 7.16
N LYS A 73 -5.29 13.58 7.90
CA LYS A 73 -5.50 14.96 7.45
C LYS A 73 -4.21 15.74 7.60
N GLY A 74 -3.51 15.97 6.50
CA GLY A 74 -2.30 16.77 6.51
C GLY A 74 -1.13 16.12 5.77
N ALA A 75 0.08 16.39 6.24
CA ALA A 75 1.32 15.97 5.58
C ALA A 75 1.55 14.45 5.70
N SER A 76 0.97 13.71 4.79
CA SER A 76 1.21 12.29 4.62
C SER A 76 1.32 11.98 3.14
N SER A 77 2.22 11.09 2.77
CA SER A 77 2.50 10.77 1.38
C SER A 77 2.78 9.28 1.21
N PHE A 78 2.39 8.75 0.07
CA PHE A 78 2.78 7.43 -0.40
C PHE A 78 3.57 7.56 -1.69
N THR A 79 4.79 7.04 -1.70
CA THR A 79 5.71 7.14 -2.81
C THR A 79 6.21 5.75 -3.19
N GLN A 80 6.35 5.51 -4.49
CA GLN A 80 6.92 4.28 -5.01
C GLN A 80 8.13 4.63 -5.88
N ASN A 81 9.30 4.13 -5.48
CA ASN A 81 10.55 4.33 -6.19
C ASN A 81 10.89 3.08 -7.00
N ILE A 82 11.08 3.24 -8.30
CA ILE A 82 11.48 2.15 -9.18
C ILE A 82 13.01 2.00 -9.08
N GLN A 83 13.46 0.85 -8.62
CA GLN A 83 14.87 0.48 -8.57
C GLN A 83 15.13 -0.57 -9.64
N SER A 84 15.74 -0.15 -10.75
CA SER A 84 16.02 -1.05 -11.88
C SER A 84 17.49 -0.94 -12.28
N ASP A 85 18.14 -2.08 -12.36
CA ASP A 85 19.54 -2.17 -12.77
C ASP A 85 19.71 -3.24 -13.86
N ARG A 86 20.16 -2.80 -15.01
CA ARG A 86 20.42 -3.69 -16.15
C ARG A 86 21.63 -4.60 -15.93
N ALA A 87 22.62 -4.18 -15.15
CA ALA A 87 23.83 -4.96 -14.90
C ALA A 87 23.53 -6.17 -14.02
N THR A 88 22.65 -6.01 -13.04
CA THR A 88 22.20 -7.09 -12.16
C THR A 88 20.98 -7.83 -12.71
N GLY A 89 20.30 -7.26 -13.71
CA GLY A 89 19.05 -7.82 -14.26
C GLY A 89 17.88 -7.80 -13.28
N THR A 90 17.88 -6.87 -12.32
CA THR A 90 16.86 -6.78 -11.27
C THR A 90 16.02 -5.54 -11.44
N THR A 91 14.74 -5.66 -11.09
CA THR A 91 13.81 -4.53 -10.93
C THR A 91 12.99 -4.77 -9.66
N ALA A 92 12.92 -3.78 -8.79
CA ALA A 92 12.15 -3.79 -7.57
C ALA A 92 11.47 -2.44 -7.36
N PHE A 93 10.42 -2.42 -6.54
CA PHE A 93 9.64 -1.24 -6.22
C PHE A 93 9.73 -1.00 -4.72
N GLU A 94 10.44 0.05 -4.35
CA GLU A 94 10.49 0.53 -2.97
C GLU A 94 9.24 1.37 -2.70
N GLN A 95 8.43 0.93 -1.77
CA GLN A 95 7.20 1.57 -1.36
C GLN A 95 7.44 2.28 -0.04
N VAL A 96 7.24 3.58 0.00
CA VAL A 96 7.47 4.42 1.18
C VAL A 96 6.19 5.15 1.54
N LEU A 97 5.71 4.93 2.76
CA LEU A 97 4.58 5.63 3.34
C LEU A 97 5.08 6.53 4.47
N GLU A 98 4.90 7.83 4.32
CA GLU A 98 5.10 8.82 5.39
C GLU A 98 3.75 9.20 5.97
N LEU A 99 3.60 9.00 7.27
CA LEU A 99 2.35 9.17 7.99
C LEU A 99 2.52 10.16 9.13
N THR A 100 1.61 11.14 9.21
CA THR A 100 1.52 12.06 10.36
C THR A 100 0.16 11.92 11.03
N LEU A 101 0.16 11.44 12.27
CA LEU A 101 -1.02 11.32 13.12
C LEU A 101 -0.99 12.42 14.19
N LYS A 102 -2.07 13.18 14.26
CA LYS A 102 -2.23 14.26 15.24
C LYS A 102 -2.83 13.73 16.52
N LYS A 103 -2.49 14.35 17.64
CA LYS A 103 -2.95 14.01 18.99
C LYS A 103 -2.36 12.71 19.53
N LEU A 104 -1.86 12.75 20.74
CA LEU A 104 -1.37 11.58 21.47
C LEU A 104 -2.51 10.98 22.28
N THR A 105 -2.81 9.69 22.06
CA THR A 105 -3.76 8.92 22.85
C THR A 105 -3.10 7.66 23.41
N LYS A 106 -3.66 7.07 24.47
CA LYS A 106 -3.12 5.84 25.07
C LYS A 106 -3.36 4.64 24.15
N GLU A 107 -4.48 4.66 23.48
CA GLU A 107 -4.93 3.64 22.54
C GLU A 107 -4.00 3.61 21.32
N ASP A 108 -3.81 4.77 20.66
CA ASP A 108 -2.90 4.87 19.52
C ASP A 108 -1.47 4.48 19.89
N HIS A 109 -1.00 4.89 21.09
CA HIS A 109 0.34 4.54 21.54
C HIS A 109 0.56 3.03 21.65
N LYS A 110 -0.46 2.28 22.10
CA LYS A 110 -0.44 0.82 22.15
C LYS A 110 -0.41 0.22 20.75
N GLU A 111 -1.31 0.67 19.87
CA GLU A 111 -1.43 0.15 18.50
C GLU A 111 -0.18 0.45 17.67
N LEU A 112 0.37 1.65 17.76
CA LEU A 112 1.61 2.02 17.07
C LEU A 112 2.84 1.24 17.57
N LYS A 113 2.86 0.89 18.86
CA LYS A 113 3.87 -0.03 19.39
C LYS A 113 3.75 -1.41 18.73
N LEU A 114 2.54 -1.94 18.59
CA LEU A 114 2.32 -3.23 17.93
C LEU A 114 2.70 -3.16 16.44
N LEU A 115 2.33 -2.07 15.77
CA LEU A 115 2.69 -1.80 14.39
C LEU A 115 4.21 -1.80 14.17
N SER A 116 4.98 -1.24 15.12
CA SER A 116 6.44 -1.17 15.05
C SER A 116 7.14 -2.53 15.16
N PHE A 117 6.47 -3.54 15.68
CA PHE A 117 7.00 -4.90 15.75
C PHE A 117 6.48 -5.82 14.64
N GLY A 118 5.44 -5.40 13.97
CA GLY A 118 4.82 -6.13 12.86
C GLY A 118 5.30 -5.65 11.49
N ARG A 119 4.85 -6.34 10.47
CA ARG A 119 5.00 -5.94 9.06
C ARG A 119 3.65 -6.02 8.35
N PRO A 120 2.73 -5.08 8.59
CA PRO A 120 1.39 -5.16 8.02
C PRO A 120 1.39 -4.98 6.51
N HIS A 121 0.31 -5.45 5.88
CA HIS A 121 -0.09 -4.94 4.58
C HIS A 121 -0.78 -3.59 4.77
N VAL A 122 -0.63 -2.69 3.82
CA VAL A 122 -1.16 -1.33 3.93
C VAL A 122 -2.00 -0.99 2.71
N LEU A 123 -3.26 -0.61 2.95
CA LEU A 123 -4.12 -0.05 1.92
C LEU A 123 -4.10 1.48 2.08
N VAL A 124 -3.77 2.17 0.99
CA VAL A 124 -3.66 3.63 0.96
C VAL A 124 -4.74 4.19 0.06
N GLU A 125 -5.65 4.98 0.62
CA GLU A 125 -6.72 5.68 -0.09
C GLU A 125 -6.31 7.13 -0.34
N ASP A 126 -6.27 7.52 -1.63
CA ASP A 126 -5.94 8.88 -2.05
C ASP A 126 -7.18 9.80 -2.07
N ASN A 127 -6.95 11.11 -2.27
CA ASN A 127 -8.03 12.10 -2.38
C ASN A 127 -8.86 11.97 -3.67
N ASN A 128 -8.46 11.13 -4.63
CA ASN A 128 -9.19 10.87 -5.87
C ASN A 128 -10.04 9.59 -5.78
N GLY A 129 -10.02 8.90 -4.63
CA GLY A 129 -10.76 7.66 -4.42
C GLY A 129 -10.05 6.41 -4.92
N ASN A 130 -8.77 6.51 -5.31
CA ASN A 130 -7.98 5.33 -5.64
C ASN A 130 -7.46 4.68 -4.37
N ILE A 131 -7.46 3.35 -4.33
CA ILE A 131 -6.93 2.58 -3.23
C ILE A 131 -5.79 1.71 -3.74
N PHE A 132 -4.63 1.80 -3.10
CA PHE A 132 -3.43 1.04 -3.43
C PHE A 132 -3.15 0.03 -2.33
N LEU A 133 -2.81 -1.20 -2.69
CA LEU A 133 -2.31 -2.21 -1.75
C LEU A 133 -0.78 -2.21 -1.77
N ALA A 134 -0.18 -1.71 -0.72
CA ALA A 134 1.26 -1.70 -0.48
C ALA A 134 1.67 -2.88 0.42
N GLY A 135 2.89 -3.40 0.21
CA GLY A 135 3.42 -4.53 0.96
C GLY A 135 2.68 -5.84 0.65
N LEU A 136 2.42 -6.14 -0.63
CA LEU A 136 1.61 -7.28 -1.05
C LEU A 136 2.22 -8.63 -0.67
N GLU A 137 3.51 -8.86 -0.94
CA GLU A 137 4.19 -10.13 -0.65
C GLU A 137 4.98 -10.09 0.66
N HIS A 138 5.63 -8.98 0.95
CA HIS A 138 6.58 -8.86 2.05
C HIS A 138 6.06 -8.06 3.24
N GLY A 139 4.98 -7.31 3.07
CA GLY A 139 4.50 -6.34 4.05
C GLY A 139 5.32 -5.06 4.06
N MET A 140 4.97 -4.14 4.94
CA MET A 140 5.71 -2.90 5.16
C MET A 140 6.23 -2.82 6.58
N ASP A 141 7.52 -2.48 6.74
CA ASP A 141 8.16 -2.32 8.04
C ASP A 141 8.18 -0.84 8.46
N VAL A 142 7.97 -0.57 9.74
CA VAL A 142 8.21 0.76 10.31
C VAL A 142 9.71 0.97 10.43
N THR A 143 10.28 1.80 9.56
CA THR A 143 11.72 2.07 9.49
C THR A 143 12.13 3.32 10.23
N GLY A 144 11.18 4.20 10.58
CA GLY A 144 11.46 5.42 11.30
C GLY A 144 10.18 6.06 11.84
N GLY A 145 10.37 7.09 12.66
CA GLY A 145 9.27 7.88 13.18
C GLY A 145 9.64 8.59 14.46
N THR A 146 8.78 9.51 14.86
CA THR A 146 8.93 10.28 16.11
C THR A 146 7.61 10.39 16.84
N ILE A 147 7.69 10.45 18.16
CA ILE A 147 6.56 10.75 19.03
C ILE A 147 6.87 12.10 19.67
N VAL A 148 6.06 13.12 19.39
CA VAL A 148 6.33 14.49 19.81
C VAL A 148 5.16 15.09 20.56
N THR A 149 5.46 15.88 21.59
CA THR A 149 4.45 16.64 22.34
C THR A 149 4.32 18.08 21.87
N GLY A 150 5.27 18.54 21.02
CA GLY A 150 5.44 19.95 20.71
C GLY A 150 6.09 20.74 21.87
N ALA A 151 6.81 21.80 21.56
CA ALA A 151 7.38 22.76 22.53
C ALA A 151 6.52 24.01 22.65
N ALA A 152 5.84 24.39 21.56
CA ALA A 152 4.93 25.55 21.53
C ALA A 152 3.48 25.07 21.26
N MET A 153 2.50 25.94 21.58
CA MET A 153 1.08 25.62 21.46
C MET A 153 0.60 25.31 20.03
N ASN A 154 1.31 25.81 19.03
CA ASN A 154 1.00 25.63 17.61
C ASN A 154 1.83 24.52 16.93
N GLU A 155 2.64 23.79 17.68
CA GLU A 155 3.44 22.69 17.17
C GLU A 155 2.68 21.35 17.18
N LEU A 156 3.17 20.41 16.39
CA LEU A 156 2.60 19.07 16.33
C LEU A 156 2.71 18.38 17.69
N SER A 157 1.56 17.91 18.20
CA SER A 157 1.52 16.89 19.24
C SER A 157 0.95 15.63 18.61
N GLY A 158 1.78 14.60 18.44
CA GLY A 158 1.35 13.42 17.68
C GLY A 158 2.50 12.48 17.33
N TYR A 159 2.30 11.74 16.26
CA TYR A 159 3.24 10.73 15.76
C TYR A 159 3.59 11.05 14.31
N THR A 160 4.86 10.86 13.96
CA THR A 160 5.28 10.71 12.57
C THR A 160 5.83 9.31 12.39
N LEU A 161 5.46 8.64 11.33
CA LEU A 161 5.91 7.29 11.03
C LEU A 161 6.35 7.21 9.57
N THR A 162 7.42 6.45 9.33
CA THR A 162 7.85 6.07 7.98
C THR A 162 7.81 4.56 7.90
N LEU A 163 7.00 4.06 6.97
CA LEU A 163 6.94 2.64 6.65
C LEU A 163 7.57 2.42 5.28
N THR A 164 8.38 1.38 5.16
CA THR A 164 8.99 1.00 3.88
C THR A 164 8.75 -0.47 3.59
N GLY A 165 8.54 -0.77 2.32
CA GLY A 165 8.44 -2.13 1.80
C GLY A 165 9.15 -2.24 0.46
N MET A 166 9.68 -3.41 0.16
CA MET A 166 10.30 -3.70 -1.13
C MET A 166 9.52 -4.83 -1.80
N GLU A 167 8.98 -4.55 -2.99
CA GLU A 167 8.13 -5.47 -3.72
C GLU A 167 8.62 -5.67 -5.16
N LYS A 168 8.21 -6.80 -5.77
CA LYS A 168 8.55 -7.10 -7.17
C LYS A 168 7.70 -6.35 -8.17
N VAL A 169 6.53 -5.90 -7.74
CA VAL A 169 5.54 -5.18 -8.55
C VAL A 169 5.16 -3.88 -7.85
N PRO A 170 4.71 -2.85 -8.58
CA PRO A 170 4.16 -1.66 -7.95
C PRO A 170 2.91 -2.00 -7.15
N ALA A 171 2.52 -1.15 -6.21
CA ALA A 171 1.29 -1.32 -5.44
C ALA A 171 0.08 -1.39 -6.38
N ASN A 172 -0.64 -2.49 -6.30
CA ASN A 172 -1.81 -2.75 -7.15
C ASN A 172 -2.99 -1.89 -6.70
N PHE A 173 -3.80 -1.45 -7.67
CA PHE A 173 -5.07 -0.79 -7.37
C PHE A 173 -6.12 -1.79 -6.92
N LEU A 174 -7.01 -1.36 -6.01
CA LEU A 174 -8.29 -2.03 -5.79
C LEU A 174 -9.32 -1.52 -6.81
N THR A 175 -10.16 -2.42 -7.31
CA THR A 175 -11.27 -2.06 -8.22
C THR A 175 -12.47 -1.45 -7.48
N THR A 176 -12.57 -1.70 -6.17
CA THR A 176 -13.67 -1.26 -5.30
C THR A 176 -13.12 -0.70 -3.99
N ASP A 177 -14.00 -0.18 -3.14
CA ASP A 177 -13.68 0.23 -1.78
C ASP A 177 -13.26 -0.96 -0.89
N VAL A 178 -12.56 -0.70 0.22
CA VAL A 178 -12.01 -1.73 1.11
C VAL A 178 -13.08 -2.66 1.66
N ALA A 179 -14.26 -2.13 2.01
CA ALA A 179 -15.36 -2.94 2.54
C ALA A 179 -15.93 -3.89 1.46
N SER A 180 -16.13 -3.39 0.24
CA SER A 180 -16.63 -4.19 -0.89
C SER A 180 -15.61 -5.23 -1.35
N ALA A 181 -14.31 -4.94 -1.23
CA ALA A 181 -13.24 -5.89 -1.51
C ALA A 181 -13.10 -6.99 -0.44
N GLY A 182 -13.91 -6.95 0.64
CA GLY A 182 -13.95 -7.97 1.69
C GLY A 182 -13.30 -7.56 3.02
N GLY A 183 -12.93 -6.28 3.17
CA GLY A 183 -12.41 -5.73 4.42
C GLY A 183 -13.48 -5.57 5.48
N SER A 184 -13.19 -6.00 6.70
CA SER A 184 -13.96 -5.67 7.91
C SER A 184 -13.31 -4.46 8.57
N ILE A 185 -13.90 -3.28 8.33
CA ILE A 185 -13.30 -2.02 8.75
C ILE A 185 -13.50 -1.78 10.23
N THR A 186 -12.40 -1.64 10.96
CA THR A 186 -12.38 -1.21 12.37
C THR A 186 -11.83 0.22 12.44
N VAL A 187 -12.62 1.11 13.03
CA VAL A 187 -12.22 2.50 13.28
C VAL A 187 -11.90 2.65 14.77
N GLY A 188 -10.81 3.33 15.09
CA GLY A 188 -10.48 3.67 16.47
C GLY A 188 -11.49 4.64 17.11
N ALA A 189 -11.49 4.71 18.43
CA ALA A 189 -12.34 5.61 19.20
C ALA A 189 -11.81 7.05 19.23
#